data_4a148c402cce62a69141f3c9b8326c7a
#
_entry.id   4a148c402cce62a69141f3c9b8326c7a
#
_cell.length_a   1.000
_cell.length_b   1.000
_cell.length_c   1.000
_cell.angle_alpha   90.00
_cell.angle_beta   90.00
_cell.angle_gamma   90.00
#
_symmetry.space_group_name_H-M   'P 1'
#
loop_
_entity.id
_entity.type
_entity.pdbx_description
1 polymer ?
#
loop_
_entity_poly.entity_id
_entity_poly.type
_entity_poly.pdbx_seq_one_letter_code
_entity_poly.pdbx_strand_id
1 'polypeptide(L)'
;MKRLAHRGYSDLFPENTMSAFEKAVNSLFEGIETDVQMTIDGELLLLHDDKINRTSDGKGVLRNMTFNEARQYNYNNKMDITEQIPTLDSLLTLLDSTDKLLNIEIKDTVSSGLEEKLRDVIMKHHMTDRIYFSSTSLERLLNMRTLMPDSYYALIVLRGYKKCKQQVIDHHLDGIHSRYSYLTHEEIVDLKSRHIKIGAWTIKEKEQYDFFKKEDIDFIFANGLFEEDK
;
A
#
# COMPACT_ATOMS: atom_id res chain seq x y z
N MET A 1 9.35 11.88 9.41
CA MET A 1 9.02 11.23 8.12
C MET A 1 9.35 9.75 8.18
N LYS A 2 8.40 8.85 7.85
CA LYS A 2 8.61 7.39 7.79
C LYS A 2 8.71 6.93 6.33
N ARG A 3 9.60 5.97 6.05
CA ARG A 3 9.82 5.40 4.72
C ARG A 3 9.11 4.04 4.65
N LEU A 4 8.21 3.89 3.68
CA LEU A 4 7.54 2.65 3.43
C LEU A 4 8.03 2.04 2.12
N ALA A 5 8.37 0.76 2.18
CA ALA A 5 8.77 -0.04 1.01
C ALA A 5 7.55 -0.23 0.11
N HIS A 6 7.51 0.47 -1.02
CA HIS A 6 6.41 0.45 -1.98
C HIS A 6 6.33 -0.91 -2.66
N ARG A 7 5.31 -1.70 -2.32
CA ARG A 7 5.13 -3.10 -2.73
C ARG A 7 6.26 -4.02 -2.27
N GLY A 8 6.78 -3.77 -1.05
CA GLY A 8 8.01 -4.37 -0.59
C GLY A 8 9.27 -3.69 -1.16
N TYR A 9 10.45 -4.29 -0.99
CA TYR A 9 11.70 -3.76 -1.55
C TYR A 9 11.79 -4.05 -3.06
N SER A 10 10.95 -3.36 -3.82
CA SER A 10 10.67 -3.66 -5.23
C SER A 10 11.76 -3.23 -6.22
N ASP A 11 12.81 -2.50 -5.76
CA ASP A 11 14.03 -2.27 -6.55
C ASP A 11 14.91 -3.53 -6.65
N LEU A 12 14.81 -4.44 -5.68
CA LEU A 12 15.66 -5.64 -5.59
C LEU A 12 14.92 -6.94 -5.87
N PHE A 13 13.60 -6.97 -5.66
CA PHE A 13 12.76 -8.16 -5.82
C PHE A 13 11.47 -7.81 -6.57
N PRO A 14 10.77 -8.78 -7.15
CA PRO A 14 9.48 -8.52 -7.79
C PRO A 14 8.48 -7.90 -6.80
N GLU A 15 7.77 -6.88 -7.25
CA GLU A 15 6.77 -6.17 -6.44
C GLU A 15 5.68 -7.09 -5.88
N ASN A 16 5.22 -6.84 -4.67
CA ASN A 16 4.15 -7.60 -3.98
C ASN A 16 4.46 -9.10 -3.87
N THR A 17 5.71 -9.49 -3.66
CA THR A 17 6.14 -10.88 -3.41
C THR A 17 6.70 -11.06 -2.01
N MET A 18 6.72 -12.32 -1.52
CA MET A 18 7.28 -12.59 -0.19
C MET A 18 8.76 -12.21 -0.12
N SER A 19 9.57 -12.46 -1.14
CA SER A 19 10.98 -12.04 -1.18
C SER A 19 11.15 -10.52 -1.05
N ALA A 20 10.29 -9.72 -1.71
CA ALA A 20 10.31 -8.27 -1.57
C ALA A 20 9.94 -7.81 -0.14
N PHE A 21 8.96 -8.47 0.49
CA PHE A 21 8.53 -8.17 1.84
C PHE A 21 9.58 -8.58 2.89
N GLU A 22 10.14 -9.77 2.80
CA GLU A 22 11.22 -10.24 3.68
C GLU A 22 12.44 -9.32 3.61
N LYS A 23 12.80 -8.87 2.41
CA LYS A 23 13.89 -7.90 2.23
C LYS A 23 13.55 -6.55 2.87
N ALA A 24 12.31 -6.07 2.72
CA ALA A 24 11.87 -4.84 3.35
C ALA A 24 11.88 -4.92 4.88
N VAL A 25 11.42 -6.03 5.45
CA VAL A 25 11.46 -6.30 6.90
C VAL A 25 12.88 -6.23 7.43
N ASN A 26 13.83 -6.85 6.72
CA ASN A 26 15.25 -6.90 7.09
C ASN A 26 16.07 -5.66 6.66
N SER A 27 15.41 -4.56 6.39
CA SER A 27 16.03 -3.30 5.95
C SER A 27 15.66 -2.13 6.87
N LEU A 28 16.15 -0.94 6.54
CA LEU A 28 15.88 0.29 7.29
C LEU A 28 14.54 0.98 6.90
N PHE A 29 13.67 0.36 6.14
CA PHE A 29 12.30 0.83 5.97
C PHE A 29 11.53 0.73 7.29
N GLU A 30 10.77 1.76 7.65
CA GLU A 30 9.94 1.77 8.85
C GLU A 30 8.61 1.01 8.66
N GLY A 31 8.29 0.70 7.40
CA GLY A 31 7.07 -0.07 7.07
C GLY A 31 7.07 -0.57 5.64
N ILE A 32 5.98 -1.22 5.30
CA ILE A 32 5.70 -1.78 3.98
C ILE A 32 4.39 -1.19 3.48
N GLU A 33 4.31 -0.98 2.20
CA GLU A 33 3.06 -0.73 1.49
C GLU A 33 2.79 -1.91 0.55
N THR A 34 1.52 -2.29 0.41
CA THR A 34 1.07 -3.38 -0.45
C THR A 34 -0.34 -3.13 -0.98
N ASP A 35 -0.65 -3.76 -2.10
CA ASP A 35 -1.92 -3.64 -2.81
C ASP A 35 -2.77 -4.90 -2.58
N VAL A 36 -3.98 -4.79 -2.03
CA VAL A 36 -4.87 -5.92 -1.79
C VAL A 36 -6.01 -5.99 -2.80
N GLN A 37 -6.26 -7.19 -3.31
CA GLN A 37 -7.41 -7.54 -4.13
C GLN A 37 -8.01 -8.88 -3.68
N MET A 38 -9.26 -9.15 -4.07
CA MET A 38 -9.95 -10.38 -3.68
C MET A 38 -10.24 -11.27 -4.90
N THR A 39 -9.98 -12.57 -4.76
CA THR A 39 -10.34 -13.59 -5.75
C THR A 39 -11.84 -13.90 -5.73
N ILE A 40 -12.35 -14.63 -6.74
CA ILE A 40 -13.76 -15.00 -6.81
C ILE A 40 -14.19 -15.92 -5.65
N ASP A 41 -13.26 -16.69 -5.08
CA ASP A 41 -13.49 -17.56 -3.93
C ASP A 41 -13.16 -16.88 -2.58
N GLY A 42 -12.92 -15.55 -2.59
CA GLY A 42 -12.82 -14.71 -1.40
C GLY A 42 -11.45 -14.73 -0.72
N GLU A 43 -10.37 -15.11 -1.41
CA GLU A 43 -9.02 -15.01 -0.85
C GLU A 43 -8.42 -13.63 -1.13
N LEU A 44 -7.73 -13.02 -0.13
CA LEU A 44 -7.08 -11.72 -0.25
C LEU A 44 -5.65 -11.91 -0.74
N LEU A 45 -5.39 -11.51 -1.97
CA LEU A 45 -4.09 -11.62 -2.64
C LEU A 45 -3.45 -10.25 -2.85
N LEU A 46 -2.11 -10.24 -2.91
CA LEU A 46 -1.33 -9.02 -3.01
C LEU A 46 -0.91 -8.77 -4.47
N LEU A 47 -1.59 -7.83 -5.12
CA LEU A 47 -1.37 -7.51 -6.53
C LEU A 47 -1.84 -6.09 -6.86
N HIS A 48 -1.00 -5.32 -7.55
CA HIS A 48 -1.34 -3.94 -7.93
C HIS A 48 -2.38 -3.84 -9.04
N ASP A 49 -2.18 -4.55 -10.15
CA ASP A 49 -3.02 -4.44 -11.34
C ASP A 49 -4.24 -5.37 -11.23
N ASP A 50 -5.36 -5.01 -11.87
CA ASP A 50 -6.52 -5.93 -12.01
C ASP A 50 -6.15 -7.25 -12.69
N LYS A 51 -5.13 -7.21 -13.56
CA LYS A 51 -4.66 -8.35 -14.36
C LYS A 51 -3.29 -8.82 -13.87
N ILE A 52 -3.12 -10.13 -13.81
CA ILE A 52 -1.85 -10.76 -13.44
C ILE A 52 -0.75 -10.62 -14.51
N ASN A 53 -1.08 -10.13 -15.70
CA ASN A 53 -0.25 -10.20 -16.92
C ASN A 53 1.10 -9.49 -16.84
N ARG A 54 1.21 -8.39 -16.07
CA ARG A 54 2.44 -7.58 -16.02
C ARG A 54 3.49 -8.20 -15.11
N THR A 55 3.06 -8.79 -14.02
CA THR A 55 3.94 -9.28 -12.95
C THR A 55 4.06 -10.78 -12.91
N SER A 56 3.32 -11.51 -13.77
CA SER A 56 3.41 -12.97 -13.85
C SER A 56 3.59 -13.47 -15.29
N ASP A 57 3.86 -14.75 -15.43
CA ASP A 57 3.85 -15.49 -16.70
C ASP A 57 2.43 -15.88 -17.15
N GLY A 58 1.41 -15.60 -16.32
CA GLY A 58 0.01 -15.86 -16.58
C GLY A 58 -0.71 -14.70 -17.28
N LYS A 59 -2.00 -14.93 -17.57
CA LYS A 59 -2.92 -13.92 -18.13
C LYS A 59 -4.30 -14.06 -17.51
N GLY A 60 -4.94 -12.94 -17.21
CA GLY A 60 -6.31 -12.89 -16.72
C GLY A 60 -6.54 -11.79 -15.70
N VAL A 61 -7.79 -11.64 -15.29
CA VAL A 61 -8.25 -10.70 -14.27
C VAL A 61 -8.34 -11.43 -12.94
N LEU A 62 -7.63 -10.97 -11.91
CA LEU A 62 -7.50 -11.66 -10.63
C LEU A 62 -8.85 -11.97 -9.98
N ARG A 63 -9.76 -11.01 -9.92
CA ARG A 63 -11.10 -11.19 -9.32
C ARG A 63 -11.98 -12.26 -9.98
N ASN A 64 -11.61 -12.73 -11.18
CA ASN A 64 -12.30 -13.80 -11.89
C ASN A 64 -11.63 -15.16 -11.72
N MET A 65 -10.54 -15.24 -10.93
CA MET A 65 -9.79 -16.46 -10.65
C MET A 65 -10.06 -16.90 -9.21
N THR A 66 -9.97 -18.19 -8.98
CA THR A 66 -9.82 -18.76 -7.63
C THR A 66 -8.37 -18.57 -7.17
N PHE A 67 -8.15 -18.66 -5.85
CA PHE A 67 -6.80 -18.68 -5.30
C PHE A 67 -5.94 -19.80 -5.92
N ASN A 68 -6.50 -20.98 -6.08
CA ASN A 68 -5.79 -22.11 -6.66
C ASN A 68 -5.38 -21.89 -8.13
N GLU A 69 -6.17 -21.16 -8.91
CA GLU A 69 -5.80 -20.76 -10.27
C GLU A 69 -4.72 -19.70 -10.28
N ALA A 70 -4.85 -18.65 -9.45
CA ALA A 70 -3.90 -17.55 -9.39
C ALA A 70 -2.50 -18.00 -8.97
N ARG A 71 -2.39 -18.89 -7.98
CA ARG A 71 -1.11 -19.38 -7.44
C ARG A 71 -0.32 -20.33 -8.36
N GLN A 72 -0.90 -20.76 -9.50
CA GLN A 72 -0.19 -21.62 -10.45
C GLN A 72 0.85 -20.87 -11.28
N TYR A 73 0.77 -19.54 -11.33
CA TYR A 73 1.65 -18.70 -12.12
C TYR A 73 2.86 -18.24 -11.32
N ASN A 74 3.94 -17.95 -12.04
CA ASN A 74 5.15 -17.39 -11.46
C ASN A 74 5.11 -15.86 -11.53
N TYR A 75 5.15 -15.19 -10.36
CA TYR A 75 5.08 -13.73 -10.22
C TYR A 75 6.46 -13.09 -10.09
N ASN A 76 7.41 -13.50 -10.92
CA ASN A 76 8.80 -13.09 -10.86
C ASN A 76 9.13 -11.78 -11.58
N ASN A 77 8.18 -11.16 -12.28
CA ASN A 77 8.37 -9.92 -13.03
C ASN A 77 9.65 -9.89 -13.87
N LYS A 78 10.02 -11.01 -14.53
CA LYS A 78 11.21 -11.19 -15.39
C LYS A 78 12.54 -11.32 -14.63
N MET A 79 12.53 -11.54 -13.34
CA MET A 79 13.70 -11.97 -12.58
C MET A 79 13.88 -13.49 -12.68
N ASP A 80 15.11 -13.99 -12.54
CA ASP A 80 15.39 -15.44 -12.55
C ASP A 80 15.15 -16.08 -11.19
N ILE A 81 13.91 -15.91 -10.69
CA ILE A 81 13.44 -16.48 -9.42
C ILE A 81 12.01 -17.01 -9.61
N THR A 82 11.58 -17.88 -8.71
CA THR A 82 10.19 -18.36 -8.69
C THR A 82 9.47 -17.76 -7.51
N GLU A 83 8.40 -17.02 -7.79
CA GLU A 83 7.54 -16.40 -6.78
C GLU A 83 6.09 -16.76 -7.01
N GLN A 84 5.40 -17.14 -5.95
CA GLN A 84 3.94 -17.27 -5.97
C GLN A 84 3.30 -15.97 -5.49
N ILE A 85 2.06 -15.72 -5.93
CA ILE A 85 1.31 -14.58 -5.42
C ILE A 85 1.04 -14.75 -3.92
N PRO A 86 1.44 -13.81 -3.06
CA PRO A 86 1.21 -13.90 -1.63
C PRO A 86 -0.26 -13.65 -1.27
N THR A 87 -0.70 -14.26 -0.18
CA THR A 87 -1.92 -13.86 0.53
C THR A 87 -1.61 -12.74 1.52
N LEU A 88 -2.61 -11.95 1.89
CA LEU A 88 -2.47 -10.99 2.98
C LEU A 88 -2.11 -11.69 4.29
N ASP A 89 -2.70 -12.86 4.57
CA ASP A 89 -2.42 -13.66 5.75
C ASP A 89 -0.93 -14.04 5.86
N SER A 90 -0.28 -14.39 4.73
CA SER A 90 1.15 -14.70 4.71
C SER A 90 2.03 -13.47 5.02
N LEU A 91 1.67 -12.29 4.53
CA LEU A 91 2.38 -11.05 4.85
C LEU A 91 2.19 -10.68 6.33
N LEU A 92 0.97 -10.79 6.87
CA LEU A 92 0.72 -10.49 8.28
C LEU A 92 1.50 -11.45 9.20
N THR A 93 1.57 -12.74 8.85
CA THR A 93 2.39 -13.74 9.57
C THR A 93 3.88 -13.33 9.57
N LEU A 94 4.42 -12.84 8.46
CA LEU A 94 5.79 -12.33 8.40
C LEU A 94 5.98 -11.12 9.33
N LEU A 95 4.98 -10.26 9.45
CA LEU A 95 5.05 -9.03 10.24
C LEU A 95 4.79 -9.22 11.74
N ASP A 96 4.21 -10.33 12.18
CA ASP A 96 3.84 -10.57 13.57
C ASP A 96 5.02 -10.37 14.55
N SER A 97 6.23 -10.75 14.14
CA SER A 97 7.45 -10.65 14.96
C SER A 97 8.23 -9.33 14.77
N THR A 98 7.65 -8.32 14.16
CA THR A 98 8.31 -7.05 13.81
C THR A 98 7.54 -5.85 14.34
N ASP A 99 8.19 -4.68 14.36
CA ASP A 99 7.54 -3.38 14.66
C ASP A 99 7.21 -2.60 13.38
N LYS A 100 7.27 -3.24 12.21
CA LYS A 100 7.02 -2.58 10.94
C LYS A 100 5.57 -2.15 10.81
N LEU A 101 5.36 -0.96 10.24
CA LEU A 101 4.04 -0.50 9.82
C LEU A 101 3.61 -1.19 8.53
N LEU A 102 2.31 -1.35 8.34
CA LEU A 102 1.75 -1.84 7.09
C LEU A 102 0.70 -0.86 6.56
N ASN A 103 0.96 -0.31 5.38
CA ASN A 103 -0.07 0.36 4.59
C ASN A 103 -0.70 -0.63 3.62
N ILE A 104 -1.99 -0.85 3.74
CA ILE A 104 -2.78 -1.67 2.83
C ILE A 104 -3.54 -0.74 1.88
N GLU A 105 -3.15 -0.73 0.59
CA GLU A 105 -3.97 -0.12 -0.44
C GLU A 105 -5.10 -1.06 -0.85
N ILE A 106 -6.35 -0.63 -0.65
CA ILE A 106 -7.53 -1.36 -1.13
C ILE A 106 -7.69 -1.04 -2.62
N LYS A 107 -7.19 -1.94 -3.49
CA LYS A 107 -7.23 -1.78 -4.96
C LYS A 107 -8.54 -2.20 -5.58
N ASP A 108 -9.10 -3.29 -5.07
CA ASP A 108 -10.36 -3.83 -5.57
C ASP A 108 -11.53 -2.92 -5.19
N THR A 109 -12.10 -2.27 -6.18
CA THR A 109 -13.24 -1.35 -5.99
C THR A 109 -14.59 -2.00 -6.34
N VAL A 110 -14.61 -3.30 -6.67
CA VAL A 110 -15.78 -3.97 -7.22
C VAL A 110 -16.27 -5.12 -6.34
N SER A 111 -15.38 -5.92 -5.77
CA SER A 111 -15.75 -7.12 -5.01
C SER A 111 -16.53 -6.78 -3.75
N SER A 112 -17.66 -7.45 -3.55
CA SER A 112 -18.47 -7.32 -2.34
C SER A 112 -17.91 -8.16 -1.20
N GLY A 113 -17.98 -7.66 0.04
CA GLY A 113 -17.49 -8.37 1.22
C GLY A 113 -15.97 -8.31 1.44
N LEU A 114 -15.28 -7.48 0.63
CA LEU A 114 -13.83 -7.35 0.76
C LEU A 114 -13.43 -6.73 2.11
N GLU A 115 -14.12 -5.70 2.54
CA GLU A 115 -13.79 -4.99 3.78
C GLU A 115 -14.00 -5.87 5.01
N GLU A 116 -15.07 -6.67 5.04
CA GLU A 116 -15.32 -7.65 6.10
C GLU A 116 -14.24 -8.72 6.13
N LYS A 117 -13.87 -9.27 4.97
CA LYS A 117 -12.80 -10.25 4.86
C LYS A 117 -11.46 -9.67 5.30
N LEU A 118 -11.18 -8.43 4.91
CA LEU A 118 -9.94 -7.71 5.27
C LEU A 118 -9.85 -7.53 6.80
N ARG A 119 -10.92 -7.03 7.43
CA ARG A 119 -11.02 -6.94 8.90
C ARG A 119 -10.78 -8.29 9.55
N ASP A 120 -11.46 -9.34 9.09
CA ASP A 120 -11.39 -10.67 9.70
C ASP A 120 -9.98 -11.29 9.66
N VAL A 121 -9.27 -11.07 8.55
CA VAL A 121 -7.87 -11.51 8.43
C VAL A 121 -6.96 -10.70 9.37
N ILE A 122 -7.10 -9.37 9.41
CA ILE A 122 -6.28 -8.51 10.27
C ILE A 122 -6.48 -8.84 11.76
N MET A 123 -7.73 -9.04 12.17
CA MET A 123 -8.06 -9.32 13.58
C MET A 123 -7.45 -10.63 14.12
N LYS A 124 -7.11 -11.58 13.26
CA LYS A 124 -6.41 -12.81 13.67
C LYS A 124 -4.97 -12.56 14.08
N HIS A 125 -4.33 -11.52 13.52
CA HIS A 125 -2.91 -11.22 13.73
C HIS A 125 -2.64 -10.18 14.81
N HIS A 126 -3.66 -9.62 15.46
CA HIS A 126 -3.51 -8.60 16.52
C HIS A 126 -2.61 -7.42 16.14
N MET A 127 -2.69 -6.97 14.86
CA MET A 127 -1.84 -5.92 14.28
C MET A 127 -2.58 -4.60 14.02
N THR A 128 -3.75 -4.40 14.58
CA THR A 128 -4.63 -3.25 14.28
C THR A 128 -3.99 -1.88 14.52
N ASP A 129 -3.06 -1.79 15.47
CA ASP A 129 -2.33 -0.58 15.84
C ASP A 129 -1.20 -0.19 14.88
N ARG A 130 -0.79 -1.11 14.01
CA ARG A 130 0.31 -0.94 13.03
C ARG A 130 -0.15 -0.95 11.58
N ILE A 131 -1.44 -1.18 11.34
CA ILE A 131 -2.04 -1.22 10.00
C ILE A 131 -2.82 0.06 9.76
N TYR A 132 -2.69 0.60 8.56
CA TYR A 132 -3.53 1.67 8.08
C TYR A 132 -3.90 1.46 6.61
N PHE A 133 -4.97 2.13 6.19
CA PHE A 133 -5.60 1.88 4.90
C PHE A 133 -5.44 3.08 3.97
N SER A 134 -5.23 2.76 2.70
CA SER A 134 -5.31 3.73 1.63
C SER A 134 -6.11 3.18 0.45
N SER A 135 -6.71 4.04 -0.33
CA SER A 135 -7.42 3.68 -1.57
C SER A 135 -7.59 4.91 -2.45
N THR A 136 -7.76 4.69 -3.75
CA THR A 136 -8.28 5.69 -4.69
C THR A 136 -9.80 5.84 -4.59
N SER A 137 -10.50 4.89 -3.95
CA SER A 137 -11.93 4.89 -3.72
C SER A 137 -12.27 5.42 -2.34
N LEU A 138 -12.90 6.60 -2.30
CA LEU A 138 -13.44 7.16 -1.06
C LEU A 138 -14.45 6.19 -0.40
N GLU A 139 -15.31 5.54 -1.20
CA GLU A 139 -16.32 4.60 -0.71
C GLU A 139 -15.69 3.45 0.06
N ARG A 140 -14.62 2.82 -0.47
CA ARG A 140 -13.88 1.74 0.21
C ARG A 140 -13.32 2.18 1.55
N LEU A 141 -12.75 3.39 1.62
CA LEU A 141 -12.23 3.94 2.88
C LEU A 141 -13.34 4.17 3.90
N LEU A 142 -14.48 4.72 3.48
CA LEU A 142 -15.61 4.97 4.36
C LEU A 142 -16.23 3.66 4.88
N ASN A 143 -16.39 2.65 4.01
CA ASN A 143 -16.86 1.33 4.40
C ASN A 143 -15.90 0.67 5.41
N MET A 144 -14.60 0.66 5.09
CA MET A 144 -13.60 0.08 5.99
C MET A 144 -13.56 0.79 7.35
N ARG A 145 -13.74 2.12 7.37
CA ARG A 145 -13.79 2.91 8.60
C ARG A 145 -15.00 2.54 9.50
N THR A 146 -16.11 2.09 8.94
CA THR A 146 -17.23 1.59 9.76
C THR A 146 -16.90 0.30 10.49
N LEU A 147 -15.98 -0.51 9.93
CA LEU A 147 -15.59 -1.81 10.49
C LEU A 147 -14.37 -1.71 11.43
N MET A 148 -13.49 -0.73 11.19
CA MET A 148 -12.27 -0.50 11.97
C MET A 148 -12.09 0.99 12.28
N PRO A 149 -12.92 1.60 13.13
CA PRO A 149 -13.00 3.06 13.32
C PRO A 149 -11.71 3.69 13.86
N ASP A 150 -10.89 2.96 14.57
CA ASP A 150 -9.67 3.46 15.21
C ASP A 150 -8.43 3.38 14.29
N SER A 151 -8.58 2.88 13.05
CA SER A 151 -7.51 2.83 12.07
C SER A 151 -7.33 4.17 11.34
N TYR A 152 -6.19 4.34 10.69
CA TYR A 152 -5.87 5.51 9.88
C TYR A 152 -6.30 5.30 8.41
N TYR A 153 -6.87 6.34 7.79
CA TYR A 153 -7.42 6.30 6.43
C TYR A 153 -6.89 7.43 5.57
N ALA A 154 -6.23 7.09 4.44
CA ALA A 154 -5.69 8.06 3.49
C ALA A 154 -6.28 7.88 2.09
N LEU A 155 -6.74 8.98 1.47
CA LEU A 155 -7.17 8.98 0.07
C LEU A 155 -5.95 9.07 -0.85
N ILE A 156 -5.84 8.15 -1.82
CA ILE A 156 -4.79 8.18 -2.84
C ILE A 156 -5.22 9.07 -4.00
N VAL A 157 -4.32 9.98 -4.39
CA VAL A 157 -4.55 10.94 -5.47
C VAL A 157 -3.80 10.55 -6.72
N LEU A 158 -4.50 9.97 -7.68
CA LEU A 158 -3.96 9.71 -9.03
C LEU A 158 -4.10 10.94 -9.95
N ARG A 159 -5.26 11.60 -9.90
CA ARG A 159 -5.64 12.79 -10.70
C ARG A 159 -6.60 13.65 -9.90
N GLY A 160 -6.79 14.89 -10.35
CA GLY A 160 -7.80 15.77 -9.74
C GLY A 160 -7.51 16.16 -8.29
N TYR A 161 -6.26 16.50 -7.98
CA TYR A 161 -5.76 16.80 -6.64
C TYR A 161 -6.71 17.66 -5.80
N LYS A 162 -7.18 18.78 -6.34
CA LYS A 162 -8.09 19.72 -5.63
C LYS A 162 -9.38 19.04 -5.16
N LYS A 163 -9.97 18.20 -6.02
CA LYS A 163 -11.20 17.44 -5.68
C LYS A 163 -10.91 16.42 -4.58
N CYS A 164 -9.82 15.66 -4.71
CA CYS A 164 -9.44 14.66 -3.71
C CYS A 164 -9.11 15.31 -2.36
N LYS A 165 -8.39 16.43 -2.36
CA LYS A 165 -8.12 17.21 -1.14
C LYS A 165 -9.42 17.66 -0.47
N GLN A 166 -10.40 18.16 -1.24
CA GLN A 166 -11.69 18.53 -0.70
C GLN A 166 -12.44 17.33 -0.11
N GLN A 167 -12.39 16.16 -0.76
CA GLN A 167 -12.98 14.94 -0.21
C GLN A 167 -12.35 14.52 1.12
N VAL A 168 -11.01 14.62 1.25
CA VAL A 168 -10.32 14.36 2.53
C VAL A 168 -10.84 15.28 3.63
N ILE A 169 -11.02 16.58 3.33
CA ILE A 169 -11.52 17.58 4.27
C ILE A 169 -12.99 17.29 4.64
N ASP A 170 -13.86 17.11 3.66
CA ASP A 170 -15.32 16.96 3.86
C ASP A 170 -15.67 15.68 4.62
N HIS A 171 -14.89 14.61 4.43
CA HIS A 171 -15.10 13.32 5.08
C HIS A 171 -14.20 13.07 6.29
N HIS A 172 -13.41 14.08 6.70
CA HIS A 172 -12.50 13.98 7.84
C HIS A 172 -11.62 12.72 7.78
N LEU A 173 -11.01 12.46 6.61
CA LEU A 173 -10.01 11.42 6.50
C LEU A 173 -8.69 11.89 7.13
N ASP A 174 -7.91 10.95 7.65
CA ASP A 174 -6.69 11.24 8.40
C ASP A 174 -5.56 11.74 7.50
N GLY A 175 -5.56 11.36 6.21
CA GLY A 175 -4.46 11.69 5.32
C GLY A 175 -4.76 11.68 3.83
N ILE A 176 -3.77 12.15 3.10
CA ILE A 176 -3.73 12.17 1.63
C ILE A 176 -2.42 11.56 1.16
N HIS A 177 -2.50 10.56 0.29
CA HIS A 177 -1.33 9.97 -0.37
C HIS A 177 -1.29 10.45 -1.82
N SER A 178 -0.32 11.27 -2.17
CA SER A 178 -0.29 11.95 -3.45
C SER A 178 0.99 11.71 -4.23
N ARG A 179 0.90 11.86 -5.55
CA ARG A 179 2.10 12.02 -6.36
C ARG A 179 2.94 13.17 -5.81
N TYR A 180 4.24 12.95 -5.70
CA TYR A 180 5.19 13.96 -5.21
C TYR A 180 5.06 15.31 -5.95
N SER A 181 4.72 15.29 -7.25
CA SER A 181 4.61 16.49 -8.10
C SER A 181 3.41 17.40 -7.78
N TYR A 182 2.45 16.95 -6.96
CA TYR A 182 1.35 17.80 -6.49
C TYR A 182 1.64 18.45 -5.13
N LEU A 183 2.67 17.99 -4.43
CA LEU A 183 3.00 18.40 -3.06
C LEU A 183 4.07 19.50 -3.09
N THR A 184 3.65 20.72 -3.39
CA THR A 184 4.52 21.91 -3.23
C THR A 184 4.63 22.29 -1.75
N HIS A 185 5.57 23.16 -1.42
CA HIS A 185 5.70 23.70 -0.06
C HIS A 185 4.37 24.28 0.45
N GLU A 186 3.68 25.09 -0.37
CA GLU A 186 2.40 25.73 0.00
C GLU A 186 1.30 24.70 0.26
N GLU A 187 1.22 23.64 -0.55
CA GLU A 187 0.25 22.56 -0.34
C GLU A 187 0.55 21.77 0.93
N ILE A 188 1.81 21.50 1.22
CA ILE A 188 2.23 20.82 2.45
C ILE A 188 1.87 21.66 3.67
N VAL A 189 2.15 22.97 3.64
CA VAL A 189 1.79 23.90 4.73
C VAL A 189 0.27 23.93 4.95
N ASP A 190 -0.55 24.00 3.88
CA ASP A 190 -2.01 24.00 4.02
C ASP A 190 -2.52 22.66 4.61
N LEU A 191 -2.03 21.51 4.12
CA LEU A 191 -2.42 20.20 4.66
C LEU A 191 -2.06 20.05 6.14
N LYS A 192 -0.84 20.45 6.52
CA LYS A 192 -0.38 20.43 7.93
C LYS A 192 -1.21 21.34 8.82
N SER A 193 -1.59 22.53 8.35
CA SER A 193 -2.46 23.45 9.10
C SER A 193 -3.83 22.87 9.41
N ARG A 194 -4.26 21.87 8.63
CA ARG A 194 -5.53 21.13 8.79
C ARG A 194 -5.34 19.81 9.53
N HIS A 195 -4.15 19.50 10.02
CA HIS A 195 -3.78 18.23 10.65
C HIS A 195 -3.99 17.00 9.75
N ILE A 196 -3.92 17.19 8.41
CA ILE A 196 -3.99 16.12 7.43
C ILE A 196 -2.59 15.55 7.23
N LYS A 197 -2.40 14.26 7.47
CA LYS A 197 -1.13 13.58 7.26
C LYS A 197 -0.84 13.39 5.77
N ILE A 198 0.44 13.44 5.42
CA ILE A 198 0.88 13.52 4.03
C ILE A 198 1.78 12.32 3.69
N GLY A 199 1.39 11.60 2.63
CA GLY A 199 2.21 10.57 2.01
C GLY A 199 2.58 10.95 0.57
N ALA A 200 3.86 10.86 0.21
CA ALA A 200 4.36 11.15 -1.14
C ALA A 200 4.82 9.88 -1.86
N TRP A 201 4.33 9.64 -3.08
CA TRP A 201 4.70 8.49 -3.91
C TRP A 201 4.96 8.85 -5.36
N THR A 202 5.70 8.06 -6.13
CA THR A 202 6.74 7.16 -5.68
C THR A 202 8.04 7.94 -5.69
N ILE A 203 8.75 7.98 -4.58
CA ILE A 203 10.00 8.71 -4.46
C ILE A 203 11.11 7.84 -5.06
N LYS A 204 11.82 8.40 -6.03
CA LYS A 204 12.85 7.70 -6.81
C LYS A 204 14.21 8.38 -6.77
N GLU A 205 14.21 9.70 -6.65
CA GLU A 205 15.40 10.53 -6.73
C GLU A 205 15.75 11.12 -5.37
N LYS A 206 17.06 11.27 -5.12
CA LYS A 206 17.58 11.81 -3.86
C LYS A 206 17.04 13.22 -3.59
N GLU A 207 16.94 14.06 -4.62
CA GLU A 207 16.44 15.42 -4.49
C GLU A 207 14.98 15.45 -4.00
N GLN A 208 14.15 14.50 -4.44
CA GLN A 208 12.77 14.34 -3.95
C GLN A 208 12.77 13.93 -2.47
N TYR A 209 13.61 12.97 -2.11
CA TYR A 209 13.77 12.51 -0.74
C TYR A 209 14.20 13.66 0.18
N ASP A 210 15.24 14.41 -0.18
CA ASP A 210 15.77 15.53 0.59
C ASP A 210 14.73 16.64 0.78
N PHE A 211 13.96 16.94 -0.28
CA PHE A 211 12.86 17.90 -0.22
C PHE A 211 11.82 17.47 0.83
N PHE A 212 11.29 16.26 0.74
CA PHE A 212 10.25 15.80 1.65
C PHE A 212 10.76 15.57 3.07
N LYS A 213 12.04 15.20 3.24
CA LYS A 213 12.70 15.12 4.54
C LYS A 213 12.77 16.50 5.21
N LYS A 214 13.12 17.55 4.44
CA LYS A 214 13.13 18.95 4.91
C LYS A 214 11.72 19.45 5.23
N GLU A 215 10.75 19.12 4.41
CA GLU A 215 9.35 19.46 4.64
C GLU A 215 8.73 18.66 5.79
N ASP A 216 9.39 17.62 6.31
CA ASP A 216 8.96 16.78 7.42
C ASP A 216 7.52 16.28 7.27
N ILE A 217 7.22 15.66 6.11
CA ILE A 217 5.94 14.99 5.87
C ILE A 217 5.86 13.66 6.63
N ASP A 218 4.69 13.05 6.72
CA ASP A 218 4.51 11.84 7.53
C ASP A 218 5.12 10.61 6.88
N PHE A 219 4.87 10.39 5.57
CA PHE A 219 5.26 9.17 4.87
C PHE A 219 5.85 9.45 3.49
N ILE A 220 6.83 8.67 3.10
CA ILE A 220 7.23 8.49 1.72
C ILE A 220 7.13 7.02 1.33
N PHE A 221 6.77 6.77 0.06
CA PHE A 221 6.73 5.45 -0.55
C PHE A 221 7.83 5.38 -1.60
N ALA A 222 8.78 4.45 -1.41
CA ALA A 222 9.94 4.28 -2.27
C ALA A 222 10.17 2.79 -2.58
N ASN A 223 10.69 2.50 -3.77
CA ASN A 223 10.99 1.13 -4.18
C ASN A 223 12.27 0.59 -3.52
N GLY A 224 13.19 1.48 -3.15
CA GLY A 224 14.47 1.18 -2.51
C GLY A 224 14.89 2.25 -1.52
N LEU A 225 15.97 1.99 -0.77
CA LEU A 225 16.58 2.92 0.16
C LEU A 225 17.58 3.84 -0.55
N PHE A 226 17.68 5.07 -0.10
CA PHE A 226 18.68 6.03 -0.56
C PHE A 226 20.04 5.75 0.10
N GLU A 227 21.15 6.23 -0.53
CA GLU A 227 22.52 5.87 -0.10
C GLU A 227 22.82 6.23 1.36
N GLU A 228 22.22 7.30 1.88
CA GLU A 228 22.37 7.74 3.27
C GLU A 228 21.65 6.83 4.30
N ASP A 229 20.83 5.93 3.81
CA ASP A 229 20.02 5.01 4.61
C ASP A 229 20.53 3.56 4.52
N LYS A 230 21.75 3.35 3.96
CA LYS A 230 22.36 2.01 3.81
C LYS A 230 23.40 1.69 4.89
#